data_d8d11a6d3f56bbf5556111e7a764c554
#
_entry.id   d8d11a6d3f56bbf5556111e7a764c554
#
_cell.length_a   1.000
_cell.length_b   1.000
_cell.length_c   1.000
_cell.angle_alpha   90.00
_cell.angle_beta   90.00
_cell.angle_gamma   90.00
#
_symmetry.space_group_name_H-M   'P 1'
#
loop_
_entity.id
_entity.type
_entity.pdbx_description
1 polymer ?
#
loop_
_entity_poly.entity_id
_entity_poly.type
_entity_poly.pdbx_seq_one_letter_code
_entity_poly.pdbx_strand_id
1 'polypeptide(L)'
;MAAQARGGTLVARVVRELSALSLQCEEGAYLGAEDDLIAKLGVSRPTLKQAAKIAESERMISVRRGIRGGFYAARPNVNDSIRAINRYLRLRGVTLRELAVTGAISEEAAGFAAQCDDAGLRTQLKAMLVEARECIAPRALLDFDTRFVGHLAVMSGNPVIEVIVAMSYSFGRDEQGIYLYADEEQQAVAREHFDAIGQAVLKRDGELARFMMRRRLAVIGEWIGGADASQFGPINQLET
;
A
#
# COMPACT_ATOMS: atom_id res chain seq x y z
N MET A 1 -19.47 13.85 34.75
CA MET A 1 -19.64 13.21 33.44
C MET A 1 -19.86 14.19 32.26
N ALA A 2 -20.57 15.30 32.38
CA ALA A 2 -20.80 16.23 31.27
C ALA A 2 -19.57 17.03 30.78
N ALA A 3 -18.57 17.29 31.63
CA ALA A 3 -17.35 18.01 31.26
C ALA A 3 -16.39 17.16 30.38
N GLN A 4 -16.31 15.87 30.60
CA GLN A 4 -15.50 14.94 29.79
C GLN A 4 -16.06 14.74 28.38
N ALA A 5 -17.38 14.70 28.23
CA ALA A 5 -18.04 14.61 26.93
C ALA A 5 -17.80 15.87 26.06
N ARG A 6 -17.80 17.06 26.69
CA ARG A 6 -17.51 18.36 26.01
C ARG A 6 -16.04 18.48 25.61
N GLY A 7 -15.11 17.97 26.42
CA GLY A 7 -13.68 17.96 26.09
C GLY A 7 -13.36 17.07 24.89
N GLY A 8 -13.96 15.88 24.79
CA GLY A 8 -13.80 14.98 23.66
C GLY A 8 -14.29 15.58 22.34
N THR A 9 -15.41 16.27 22.34
CA THR A 9 -15.92 16.97 21.14
C THR A 9 -15.06 18.15 20.73
N LEU A 10 -14.49 18.92 21.69
CA LEU A 10 -13.60 20.04 21.39
C LEU A 10 -12.27 19.55 20.80
N VAL A 11 -11.63 18.53 21.38
CA VAL A 11 -10.41 17.92 20.85
C VAL A 11 -10.65 17.38 19.45
N ALA A 12 -11.72 16.63 19.22
CA ALA A 12 -12.06 16.10 17.90
C ALA A 12 -12.29 17.21 16.86
N ARG A 13 -12.88 18.34 17.24
CA ARG A 13 -12.99 19.53 16.39
C ARG A 13 -11.61 20.05 15.99
N VAL A 14 -10.70 20.21 16.96
CA VAL A 14 -9.36 20.74 16.72
C VAL A 14 -8.54 19.78 15.85
N VAL A 15 -8.68 18.46 16.02
CA VAL A 15 -8.05 17.47 15.13
C VAL A 15 -8.49 17.69 13.69
N ARG A 16 -9.80 17.81 13.44
CA ARG A 16 -10.31 18.06 12.08
C ARG A 16 -9.82 19.39 11.50
N GLU A 17 -9.76 20.45 12.31
CA GLU A 17 -9.26 21.75 11.87
C GLU A 17 -7.77 21.72 11.52
N LEU A 18 -6.94 21.05 12.34
CA LEU A 18 -5.51 20.82 12.05
C LEU A 18 -5.32 20.00 10.77
N SER A 19 -6.11 18.93 10.61
CA SER A 19 -6.08 18.10 9.41
C SER A 19 -6.50 18.88 8.17
N ALA A 20 -7.54 19.69 8.27
CA ALA A 20 -7.98 20.55 7.17
C ALA A 20 -6.92 21.59 6.78
N LEU A 21 -6.27 22.23 7.75
CA LEU A 21 -5.16 23.14 7.51
C LEU A 21 -4.00 22.45 6.79
N SER A 22 -3.65 21.23 7.22
CA SER A 22 -2.61 20.45 6.57
C SER A 22 -2.97 20.14 5.12
N LEU A 23 -4.19 19.68 4.85
CA LEU A 23 -4.62 19.29 3.50
C LEU A 23 -4.67 20.47 2.51
N GLN A 24 -4.76 21.70 3.00
CA GLN A 24 -4.72 22.92 2.17
C GLN A 24 -3.30 23.35 1.78
N CYS A 25 -2.28 22.75 2.37
CA CYS A 25 -0.88 23.09 2.14
C CYS A 25 -0.14 21.93 1.47
N GLU A 26 1.01 22.20 0.89
CA GLU A 26 1.93 21.13 0.45
C GLU A 26 2.50 20.36 1.64
N GLU A 27 2.87 19.10 1.44
CA GLU A 27 3.52 18.31 2.46
C GLU A 27 4.82 18.98 2.94
N GLY A 28 5.01 19.04 4.26
CA GLY A 28 6.15 19.70 4.87
C GLY A 28 6.01 21.23 5.04
N ALA A 29 4.92 21.83 4.56
CA ALA A 29 4.65 23.25 4.75
C ALA A 29 4.45 23.60 6.22
N TYR A 30 4.92 24.78 6.63
CA TYR A 30 4.76 25.28 7.99
C TYR A 30 3.32 25.77 8.23
N LEU A 31 2.68 25.23 9.25
CA LEU A 31 1.28 25.56 9.62
C LEU A 31 1.19 26.65 10.69
N GLY A 32 2.25 26.84 11.47
CA GLY A 32 2.31 27.87 12.53
C GLY A 32 3.05 27.39 13.80
N ALA A 33 3.36 28.34 14.66
CA ALA A 33 3.85 28.05 16.01
C ALA A 33 2.69 27.66 16.93
N GLU A 34 3.02 27.11 18.10
CA GLU A 34 2.01 26.68 19.09
C GLU A 34 1.07 27.82 19.49
N ASP A 35 1.62 29.00 19.78
CA ASP A 35 0.83 30.14 20.21
C ASP A 35 -0.06 30.70 19.09
N ASP A 36 0.42 30.69 17.85
CA ASP A 36 -0.37 31.11 16.68
C ASP A 36 -1.57 30.19 16.47
N LEU A 37 -1.38 28.87 16.59
CA LEU A 37 -2.47 27.91 16.45
C LEU A 37 -3.44 27.96 17.62
N ILE A 38 -2.97 28.21 18.84
CA ILE A 38 -3.85 28.44 19.99
C ILE A 38 -4.77 29.63 19.72
N ALA A 39 -4.21 30.75 19.25
CA ALA A 39 -5.00 31.95 18.92
C ALA A 39 -5.96 31.70 17.75
N LYS A 40 -5.48 31.07 16.67
CA LYS A 40 -6.25 30.79 15.47
C LYS A 40 -7.43 29.85 15.71
N LEU A 41 -7.21 28.79 16.53
CA LEU A 41 -8.23 27.77 16.79
C LEU A 41 -9.09 28.08 18.02
N GLY A 42 -8.74 29.12 18.79
CA GLY A 42 -9.49 29.56 19.96
C GLY A 42 -9.54 28.49 21.07
N VAL A 43 -8.41 27.83 21.35
CA VAL A 43 -8.34 26.71 22.31
C VAL A 43 -7.22 26.90 23.33
N SER A 44 -7.28 26.13 24.42
CA SER A 44 -6.20 26.10 25.39
C SER A 44 -4.99 25.29 24.90
N ARG A 45 -3.81 25.58 25.42
CA ARG A 45 -2.58 24.84 25.13
C ARG A 45 -2.70 23.31 25.38
N PRO A 46 -3.28 22.82 26.49
CA PRO A 46 -3.51 21.40 26.69
C PRO A 46 -4.41 20.77 25.61
N THR A 47 -5.46 21.47 25.19
CA THR A 47 -6.38 21.01 24.13
C THR A 47 -5.65 20.90 22.78
N LEU A 48 -4.85 21.91 22.41
CA LEU A 48 -4.05 21.86 21.19
C LEU A 48 -3.04 20.70 21.24
N LYS A 49 -2.33 20.50 22.35
CA LYS A 49 -1.37 19.40 22.49
C LYS A 49 -2.01 18.03 22.39
N GLN A 50 -3.21 17.85 22.96
CA GLN A 50 -3.94 16.60 22.85
C GLN A 50 -4.41 16.35 21.42
N ALA A 51 -4.97 17.35 20.76
CA ALA A 51 -5.37 17.25 19.36
C ALA A 51 -4.19 17.02 18.42
N ALA A 52 -3.06 17.70 18.67
CA ALA A 52 -1.84 17.54 17.89
C ALA A 52 -1.31 16.11 17.96
N LYS A 53 -1.30 15.47 19.14
CA LYS A 53 -0.89 14.06 19.27
C LYS A 53 -1.74 13.13 18.44
N ILE A 54 -3.04 13.36 18.37
CA ILE A 54 -3.96 12.56 17.55
C ILE A 54 -3.69 12.80 16.07
N ALA A 55 -3.67 14.07 15.62
CA ALA A 55 -3.40 14.42 14.24
C ALA A 55 -2.01 13.96 13.76
N GLU A 56 -1.01 13.95 14.65
CA GLU A 56 0.33 13.42 14.38
C GLU A 56 0.33 11.88 14.28
N SER A 57 -0.44 11.19 15.14
CA SER A 57 -0.60 9.73 15.04
C SER A 57 -1.35 9.30 13.77
N GLU A 58 -2.24 10.15 13.27
CA GLU A 58 -2.91 9.98 11.98
C GLU A 58 -2.07 10.47 10.78
N ARG A 59 -0.84 10.93 11.04
CA ARG A 59 0.07 11.50 10.04
C ARG A 59 -0.50 12.67 9.24
N MET A 60 -1.44 13.38 9.81
CA MET A 60 -1.99 14.59 9.20
C MET A 60 -1.11 15.81 9.44
N ILE A 61 -0.30 15.81 10.50
CA ILE A 61 0.68 16.84 10.82
C ILE A 61 1.96 16.18 11.36
N SER A 62 3.05 16.96 11.42
CA SER A 62 4.25 16.64 12.20
C SER A 62 4.58 17.80 13.13
N VAL A 63 5.04 17.50 14.35
CA VAL A 63 5.42 18.51 15.35
C VAL A 63 6.92 18.48 15.53
N ARG A 64 7.61 19.59 15.21
CA ARG A 64 9.06 19.75 15.41
C ARG A 64 9.31 20.59 16.64
N ARG A 65 10.34 20.22 17.40
CA ARG A 65 10.78 20.95 18.62
C ARG A 65 12.00 21.81 18.31
N GLY A 66 12.24 22.83 19.17
CA GLY A 66 13.43 23.69 19.09
C GLY A 66 13.16 25.05 18.45
N ILE A 67 14.23 25.80 18.16
CA ILE A 67 14.20 27.20 17.69
C ILE A 67 13.41 27.35 16.37
N ARG A 68 13.42 26.35 15.51
CA ARG A 68 12.58 26.25 14.30
C ARG A 68 11.43 25.28 14.50
N GLY A 69 10.97 25.12 15.75
CA GLY A 69 9.86 24.26 16.11
C GLY A 69 8.53 24.80 15.59
N GLY A 70 7.52 23.92 15.55
CA GLY A 70 6.17 24.27 15.12
C GLY A 70 5.47 23.08 14.51
N PHE A 71 4.34 23.36 13.91
CA PHE A 71 3.45 22.40 13.26
C PHE A 71 3.67 22.45 11.76
N TYR A 72 3.76 21.30 11.14
CA TYR A 72 4.03 21.16 9.71
C TYR A 72 2.99 20.23 9.09
N ALA A 73 2.60 20.51 7.87
CA ALA A 73 1.73 19.64 7.08
C ALA A 73 2.38 18.28 6.84
N ALA A 74 1.61 17.22 6.99
CA ALA A 74 2.04 15.87 6.69
C ALA A 74 0.94 15.13 5.92
N ARG A 75 1.28 14.00 5.32
CA ARG A 75 0.35 13.14 4.61
C ARG A 75 0.35 11.74 5.21
N PRO A 76 -0.83 11.12 5.34
CA PRO A 76 -0.91 9.70 5.67
C PRO A 76 -0.14 8.89 4.65
N ASN A 77 0.70 8.00 5.12
CA ASN A 77 1.36 7.03 4.27
C ASN A 77 0.42 5.83 4.09
N VAL A 78 0.15 5.47 2.86
CA VAL A 78 -0.69 4.31 2.52
C VAL A 78 -0.19 3.03 3.19
N ASN A 79 1.13 2.87 3.31
CA ASN A 79 1.73 1.70 3.96
C ASN A 79 1.39 1.57 5.45
N ASP A 80 1.14 2.68 6.17
CA ASP A 80 0.72 2.63 7.57
C ASP A 80 -0.69 2.07 7.70
N SER A 81 -1.59 2.49 6.81
CA SER A 81 -2.96 1.97 6.73
C SER A 81 -2.97 0.49 6.35
N ILE A 82 -2.15 0.10 5.37
CA ILE A 82 -1.99 -1.29 4.95
C ILE A 82 -1.47 -2.17 6.09
N ARG A 83 -0.48 -1.71 6.86
CA ARG A 83 0.00 -2.45 8.04
C ARG A 83 -1.10 -2.70 9.07
N ALA A 84 -1.98 -1.73 9.31
CA ALA A 84 -3.10 -1.90 10.22
C ALA A 84 -4.14 -2.91 9.68
N ILE A 85 -4.46 -2.82 8.38
CA ILE A 85 -5.36 -3.76 7.70
C ILE A 85 -4.77 -5.18 7.73
N ASN A 86 -3.50 -5.34 7.37
CA ASN A 86 -2.85 -6.66 7.36
C ASN A 86 -2.83 -7.29 8.75
N ARG A 87 -2.58 -6.50 9.81
CA ARG A 87 -2.69 -6.99 11.18
C ARG A 87 -4.10 -7.48 11.50
N TYR A 88 -5.12 -6.74 11.09
CA TYR A 88 -6.52 -7.16 11.26
C TYR A 88 -6.82 -8.47 10.51
N LEU A 89 -6.41 -8.58 9.24
CA LEU A 89 -6.62 -9.78 8.43
C LEU A 89 -5.92 -11.00 9.03
N ARG A 90 -4.69 -10.83 9.56
CA ARG A 90 -3.97 -11.90 10.28
C ARG A 90 -4.69 -12.35 11.54
N LEU A 91 -5.19 -11.41 12.35
CA LEU A 91 -5.99 -11.73 13.53
C LEU A 91 -7.29 -12.47 13.17
N ARG A 92 -7.81 -12.28 11.96
CA ARG A 92 -8.97 -13.02 11.44
C ARG A 92 -8.59 -14.37 10.83
N GLY A 93 -7.30 -14.72 10.78
CA GLY A 93 -6.81 -15.96 10.19
C GLY A 93 -6.99 -16.02 8.67
N VAL A 94 -7.00 -14.87 7.99
CA VAL A 94 -7.14 -14.80 6.53
C VAL A 94 -5.94 -15.49 5.88
N THR A 95 -6.21 -16.29 4.86
CA THR A 95 -5.24 -17.06 4.09
C THR A 95 -4.94 -16.40 2.73
N LEU A 96 -3.86 -16.80 2.07
CA LEU A 96 -3.56 -16.38 0.69
C LEU A 96 -4.67 -16.76 -0.29
N ARG A 97 -5.33 -17.90 -0.07
CA ARG A 97 -6.47 -18.35 -0.89
C ARG A 97 -7.64 -17.37 -0.82
N GLU A 98 -7.95 -16.85 0.37
CA GLU A 98 -9.02 -15.87 0.53
C GLU A 98 -8.66 -14.52 -0.08
N LEU A 99 -7.37 -14.16 -0.06
CA LEU A 99 -6.88 -12.96 -0.74
C LEU A 99 -6.90 -13.07 -2.27
N ALA A 100 -6.89 -14.28 -2.82
CA ALA A 100 -6.93 -14.48 -4.28
C ALA A 100 -8.17 -13.83 -4.95
N VAL A 101 -9.26 -13.61 -4.20
CA VAL A 101 -10.43 -12.88 -4.68
C VAL A 101 -10.09 -11.45 -5.15
N THR A 102 -9.04 -10.84 -4.58
CA THR A 102 -8.57 -9.50 -5.00
C THR A 102 -7.82 -9.52 -6.33
N GLY A 103 -7.58 -10.69 -6.90
CA GLY A 103 -6.90 -10.87 -8.19
C GLY A 103 -7.58 -10.13 -9.34
N ALA A 104 -8.94 -10.06 -9.34
CA ALA A 104 -9.68 -9.30 -10.33
C ALA A 104 -9.27 -7.81 -10.37
N ILE A 105 -8.86 -7.24 -9.25
CA ILE A 105 -8.35 -5.85 -9.20
C ILE A 105 -6.98 -5.76 -9.87
N SER A 106 -6.13 -6.79 -9.75
CA SER A 106 -4.84 -6.84 -10.45
C SER A 106 -5.01 -6.99 -11.97
N GLU A 107 -6.05 -7.70 -12.42
CA GLU A 107 -6.40 -7.77 -13.85
C GLU A 107 -6.75 -6.36 -14.37
N GLU A 108 -7.62 -5.64 -13.67
CA GLU A 108 -7.99 -4.27 -14.04
C GLU A 108 -6.80 -3.31 -13.96
N ALA A 109 -5.92 -3.46 -12.96
CA ALA A 109 -4.68 -2.70 -12.86
C ALA A 109 -3.84 -2.85 -14.14
N ALA A 110 -3.63 -4.08 -14.64
CA ALA A 110 -2.88 -4.35 -15.85
C ALA A 110 -3.55 -3.73 -17.09
N GLY A 111 -4.88 -3.83 -17.18
CA GLY A 111 -5.65 -3.26 -18.29
C GLY A 111 -5.57 -1.73 -18.34
N PHE A 112 -5.72 -1.07 -17.21
CA PHE A 112 -5.60 0.40 -17.13
C PHE A 112 -4.15 0.86 -17.31
N ALA A 113 -3.16 0.12 -16.81
CA ALA A 113 -1.75 0.42 -17.00
C ALA A 113 -1.36 0.53 -18.48
N ALA A 114 -2.01 -0.22 -19.36
CA ALA A 114 -1.79 -0.14 -20.81
C ALA A 114 -2.17 1.25 -21.38
N GLN A 115 -3.06 1.99 -20.72
CA GLN A 115 -3.50 3.33 -21.12
C GLN A 115 -2.65 4.45 -20.50
N CYS A 116 -1.67 4.11 -19.65
CA CYS A 116 -0.79 5.09 -19.01
C CYS A 116 0.02 5.88 -20.03
N ASP A 117 -0.07 7.20 -19.96
CA ASP A 117 0.68 8.11 -20.84
C ASP A 117 1.99 8.64 -20.22
N ASP A 118 2.21 8.38 -18.91
CA ASP A 118 3.43 8.80 -18.23
C ASP A 118 4.65 8.05 -18.80
N ALA A 119 5.52 8.81 -19.47
CA ALA A 119 6.73 8.29 -20.10
C ALA A 119 7.74 7.75 -19.08
N GLY A 120 7.78 8.33 -17.87
CA GLY A 120 8.65 7.89 -16.78
C GLY A 120 8.24 6.52 -16.27
N LEU A 121 6.95 6.33 -15.97
CA LEU A 121 6.41 5.03 -15.52
C LEU A 121 6.58 3.96 -16.59
N ARG A 122 6.37 4.30 -17.88
CA ARG A 122 6.61 3.35 -18.99
C ARG A 122 8.07 2.97 -19.13
N THR A 123 9.00 3.91 -18.90
CA THR A 123 10.44 3.63 -18.90
C THR A 123 10.83 2.74 -17.73
N GLN A 124 10.27 2.97 -16.54
CA GLN A 124 10.48 2.11 -15.39
C GLN A 124 9.98 0.68 -15.64
N LEU A 125 8.79 0.52 -16.26
CA LEU A 125 8.29 -0.82 -16.62
C LEU A 125 9.26 -1.55 -17.55
N LYS A 126 9.84 -0.87 -18.57
CA LYS A 126 10.84 -1.48 -19.45
C LYS A 126 12.07 -1.95 -18.68
N ALA A 127 12.56 -1.14 -17.72
CA ALA A 127 13.69 -1.53 -16.88
C ALA A 127 13.36 -2.73 -16.00
N MET A 128 12.15 -2.77 -15.43
CA MET A 128 11.68 -3.92 -14.64
C MET A 128 11.64 -5.21 -15.47
N LEU A 129 11.24 -5.17 -16.74
CA LEU A 129 11.24 -6.37 -17.60
C LEU A 129 12.66 -6.89 -17.87
N VAL A 130 13.67 -6.04 -17.89
CA VAL A 130 15.07 -6.46 -17.97
C VAL A 130 15.49 -7.11 -16.64
N GLU A 131 15.20 -6.47 -15.52
CA GLU A 131 15.49 -6.99 -14.18
C GLU A 131 14.84 -8.36 -13.93
N ALA A 132 13.59 -8.57 -14.38
CA ALA A 132 12.87 -9.83 -14.20
C ALA A 132 13.64 -11.06 -14.70
N ARG A 133 14.41 -10.90 -15.77
CA ARG A 133 15.20 -12.00 -16.38
C ARG A 133 16.35 -12.47 -15.50
N GLU A 134 16.84 -11.59 -14.63
CA GLU A 134 17.96 -11.83 -13.74
C GLU A 134 17.52 -12.32 -12.35
N CYS A 135 16.22 -12.24 -12.05
CA CYS A 135 15.67 -12.72 -10.78
C CYS A 135 15.59 -14.26 -10.77
N ILE A 136 16.52 -14.90 -10.04
CA ILE A 136 16.62 -16.36 -9.95
C ILE A 136 16.37 -16.91 -8.53
N ALA A 137 16.39 -16.07 -7.50
CA ALA A 137 16.14 -16.52 -6.14
C ALA A 137 14.66 -16.36 -5.77
N PRO A 138 14.05 -17.31 -5.05
CA PRO A 138 12.63 -17.25 -4.65
C PRO A 138 12.25 -15.93 -3.98
N ARG A 139 13.08 -15.45 -3.05
CA ARG A 139 12.85 -14.20 -2.35
C ARG A 139 12.93 -12.97 -3.27
N ALA A 140 13.89 -12.97 -4.18
CA ALA A 140 14.03 -11.87 -5.15
C ALA A 140 12.83 -11.82 -6.10
N LEU A 141 12.31 -12.97 -6.54
CA LEU A 141 11.09 -13.04 -7.36
C LEU A 141 9.85 -12.57 -6.62
N LEU A 142 9.68 -12.94 -5.34
CA LEU A 142 8.56 -12.48 -4.53
C LEU A 142 8.60 -10.95 -4.33
N ASP A 143 9.78 -10.41 -4.04
CA ASP A 143 9.96 -8.96 -3.90
C ASP A 143 9.77 -8.23 -5.24
N PHE A 144 10.24 -8.82 -6.33
CA PHE A 144 10.03 -8.32 -7.69
C PHE A 144 8.54 -8.32 -8.05
N ASP A 145 7.86 -9.42 -7.83
CA ASP A 145 6.42 -9.56 -8.08
C ASP A 145 5.60 -8.46 -7.39
N THR A 146 5.86 -8.25 -6.11
CA THR A 146 5.21 -7.19 -5.34
C THR A 146 5.44 -5.81 -5.96
N ARG A 147 6.67 -5.52 -6.41
CA ARG A 147 7.01 -4.26 -7.06
C ARG A 147 6.38 -4.15 -8.45
N PHE A 148 6.39 -5.23 -9.22
CA PHE A 148 5.85 -5.27 -10.58
C PHE A 148 4.35 -4.99 -10.59
N VAL A 149 3.56 -5.71 -9.80
CA VAL A 149 2.10 -5.49 -9.76
C VAL A 149 1.76 -4.15 -9.10
N GLY A 150 2.52 -3.73 -8.09
CA GLY A 150 2.42 -2.38 -7.53
C GLY A 150 2.69 -1.28 -8.55
N HIS A 151 3.66 -1.46 -9.44
CA HIS A 151 3.96 -0.52 -10.52
C HIS A 151 2.82 -0.45 -11.55
N LEU A 152 2.22 -1.59 -11.91
CA LEU A 152 1.03 -1.60 -12.78
C LEU A 152 -0.16 -0.89 -12.11
N ALA A 153 -0.33 -1.04 -10.80
CA ALA A 153 -1.36 -0.34 -10.06
C ALA A 153 -1.16 1.19 -10.10
N VAL A 154 0.08 1.68 -9.91
CA VAL A 154 0.42 3.10 -10.08
C VAL A 154 0.14 3.57 -11.51
N MET A 155 0.56 2.80 -12.53
CA MET A 155 0.29 3.08 -13.94
C MET A 155 -1.20 3.11 -14.27
N SER A 156 -2.06 2.46 -13.50
CA SER A 156 -3.51 2.52 -13.66
C SER A 156 -4.10 3.91 -13.44
N GLY A 157 -3.39 4.78 -12.73
CA GLY A 157 -3.85 6.12 -12.34
C GLY A 157 -5.02 6.10 -11.34
N ASN A 158 -5.36 4.96 -10.77
CA ASN A 158 -6.48 4.82 -9.84
C ASN A 158 -5.98 4.50 -8.41
N PRO A 159 -6.06 5.46 -7.47
CA PRO A 159 -5.54 5.26 -6.11
C PRO A 159 -6.26 4.15 -5.33
N VAL A 160 -7.49 3.80 -5.68
CA VAL A 160 -8.21 2.69 -5.05
C VAL A 160 -7.59 1.36 -5.45
N ILE A 161 -7.25 1.19 -6.74
CA ILE A 161 -6.52 0.02 -7.25
C ILE A 161 -5.17 -0.09 -6.56
N GLU A 162 -4.43 1.01 -6.44
CA GLU A 162 -3.13 1.04 -5.76
C GLU A 162 -3.21 0.52 -4.32
N VAL A 163 -4.20 1.00 -3.54
CA VAL A 163 -4.37 0.59 -2.15
C VAL A 163 -4.72 -0.90 -2.03
N ILE A 164 -5.64 -1.40 -2.86
CA ILE A 164 -6.07 -2.80 -2.81
C ILE A 164 -4.93 -3.73 -3.21
N VAL A 165 -4.23 -3.41 -4.30
CA VAL A 165 -3.07 -4.17 -4.76
C VAL A 165 -1.96 -4.17 -3.70
N ALA A 166 -1.61 -3.00 -3.17
CA ALA A 166 -0.57 -2.89 -2.15
C ALA A 166 -0.92 -3.68 -0.87
N MET A 167 -2.19 -3.68 -0.45
CA MET A 167 -2.67 -4.48 0.68
C MET A 167 -2.50 -5.98 0.39
N SER A 168 -2.97 -6.46 -0.75
CA SER A 168 -2.97 -7.89 -1.08
C SER A 168 -1.56 -8.44 -1.21
N TYR A 169 -0.69 -7.74 -1.92
CA TYR A 169 0.69 -8.18 -2.14
C TYR A 169 1.58 -8.00 -0.91
N SER A 170 1.34 -6.98 -0.07
CA SER A 170 2.07 -6.84 1.19
C SER A 170 1.73 -7.93 2.20
N PHE A 171 0.51 -8.46 2.17
CA PHE A 171 0.11 -9.60 2.99
C PHE A 171 0.84 -10.88 2.56
N GLY A 172 0.99 -11.10 1.26
CA GLY A 172 1.67 -12.28 0.68
C GLY A 172 3.22 -12.25 0.77
N ARG A 173 3.83 -11.14 1.22
CA ARG A 173 5.31 -11.02 1.33
C ARG A 173 5.94 -11.81 2.47
N ASP A 174 5.17 -12.42 3.32
CA ASP A 174 5.66 -13.23 4.42
C ASP A 174 6.25 -14.56 3.95
N GLU A 175 6.74 -15.35 4.90
CA GLU A 175 7.38 -16.65 4.64
C GLU A 175 6.56 -17.57 3.74
N GLN A 176 5.23 -17.49 3.80
CA GLN A 176 4.35 -18.29 2.95
C GLN A 176 4.42 -17.93 1.47
N GLY A 177 4.59 -16.65 1.12
CA GLY A 177 4.70 -16.23 -0.28
C GLY A 177 5.95 -16.74 -0.99
N ILE A 178 6.98 -17.10 -0.26
CA ILE A 178 8.23 -17.61 -0.82
C ILE A 178 8.04 -18.99 -1.48
N TYR A 179 7.07 -19.78 -1.02
CA TYR A 179 6.75 -21.09 -1.59
C TYR A 179 6.14 -21.00 -3.00
N LEU A 180 5.63 -19.82 -3.41
CA LEU A 180 5.13 -19.59 -4.76
C LEU A 180 6.22 -19.65 -5.83
N TYR A 181 7.49 -19.56 -5.43
CA TYR A 181 8.65 -19.56 -6.33
C TYR A 181 9.71 -20.54 -5.86
N ALA A 182 9.27 -21.67 -5.25
CA ALA A 182 10.17 -22.61 -4.60
C ALA A 182 11.05 -23.38 -5.59
N ASP A 183 10.52 -23.72 -6.76
CA ASP A 183 11.24 -24.47 -7.79
C ASP A 183 11.54 -23.65 -9.04
N GLU A 184 12.47 -24.19 -9.87
CA GLU A 184 12.93 -23.49 -11.07
C GLU A 184 11.86 -23.37 -12.15
N GLU A 185 10.91 -24.32 -12.22
CA GLU A 185 9.80 -24.28 -13.18
C GLU A 185 8.84 -23.14 -12.83
N GLN A 186 8.44 -23.02 -11.56
CA GLN A 186 7.62 -21.92 -11.08
C GLN A 186 8.28 -20.55 -11.33
N GLN A 187 9.60 -20.48 -11.11
CA GLN A 187 10.37 -19.25 -11.38
C GLN A 187 10.41 -18.90 -12.87
N ALA A 188 10.57 -19.89 -13.75
CA ALA A 188 10.55 -19.70 -15.20
C ALA A 188 9.18 -19.20 -15.67
N VAL A 189 8.11 -19.85 -15.24
CA VAL A 189 6.71 -19.47 -15.54
C VAL A 189 6.41 -18.06 -15.03
N ALA A 190 6.89 -17.70 -13.85
CA ALA A 190 6.69 -16.34 -13.32
C ALA A 190 7.35 -15.27 -14.22
N ARG A 191 8.61 -15.50 -14.65
CA ARG A 191 9.32 -14.58 -15.56
C ARG A 191 8.61 -14.42 -16.90
N GLU A 192 8.11 -15.53 -17.48
CA GLU A 192 7.33 -15.51 -18.72
C GLU A 192 6.06 -14.64 -18.57
N HIS A 193 5.36 -14.78 -17.44
CA HIS A 193 4.17 -13.98 -17.17
C HIS A 193 4.50 -12.49 -16.99
N PHE A 194 5.59 -12.14 -16.29
CA PHE A 194 5.99 -10.74 -16.16
C PHE A 194 6.30 -10.12 -17.52
N ASP A 195 7.06 -10.84 -18.38
CA ASP A 195 7.36 -10.34 -19.72
C ASP A 195 6.08 -10.20 -20.55
N ALA A 196 5.22 -11.21 -20.59
CA ALA A 196 3.99 -11.18 -21.37
C ALA A 196 3.05 -10.03 -20.96
N ILE A 197 2.82 -9.83 -19.66
CA ILE A 197 1.99 -8.74 -19.13
C ILE A 197 2.63 -7.40 -19.46
N GLY A 198 3.92 -7.23 -19.16
CA GLY A 198 4.63 -5.99 -19.39
C GLY A 198 4.69 -5.60 -20.87
N GLN A 199 4.90 -6.55 -21.78
CA GLN A 199 4.87 -6.32 -23.22
C GLN A 199 3.47 -5.88 -23.69
N ALA A 200 2.40 -6.51 -23.19
CA ALA A 200 1.04 -6.11 -23.52
C ALA A 200 0.76 -4.66 -23.07
N VAL A 201 1.16 -4.31 -21.85
CA VAL A 201 1.07 -2.92 -21.33
C VAL A 201 1.86 -1.94 -22.19
N LEU A 202 3.10 -2.27 -22.54
CA LEU A 202 3.95 -1.41 -23.36
C LEU A 202 3.42 -1.24 -24.78
N LYS A 203 2.73 -2.23 -25.33
CA LYS A 203 2.04 -2.18 -26.62
C LYS A 203 0.67 -1.50 -26.56
N ARG A 204 0.23 -1.03 -25.42
CA ARG A 204 -1.09 -0.43 -25.15
C ARG A 204 -2.26 -1.37 -25.41
N ASP A 205 -2.03 -2.68 -25.30
CA ASP A 205 -3.07 -3.69 -25.43
C ASP A 205 -3.62 -4.05 -24.03
N GLY A 206 -4.62 -3.30 -23.61
CA GLY A 206 -5.24 -3.48 -22.28
C GLY A 206 -5.99 -4.80 -22.14
N GLU A 207 -6.60 -5.31 -23.23
CA GLU A 207 -7.33 -6.58 -23.20
C GLU A 207 -6.35 -7.76 -23.06
N LEU A 208 -5.25 -7.73 -23.80
CA LEU A 208 -4.20 -8.73 -23.67
C LEU A 208 -3.55 -8.66 -22.27
N ALA A 209 -3.32 -7.45 -21.74
CA ALA A 209 -2.76 -7.27 -20.41
C ALA A 209 -3.64 -7.88 -19.31
N ARG A 210 -4.98 -7.65 -19.36
CA ARG A 210 -5.96 -8.30 -18.46
C ARG A 210 -5.92 -9.82 -18.60
N PHE A 211 -5.96 -10.31 -19.84
CA PHE A 211 -5.95 -11.75 -20.11
C PHE A 211 -4.70 -12.43 -19.57
N MET A 212 -3.52 -11.85 -19.78
CA MET A 212 -2.26 -12.41 -19.30
C MET A 212 -2.16 -12.35 -17.76
N MET A 213 -2.65 -11.29 -17.14
CA MET A 213 -2.74 -11.20 -15.68
C MET A 213 -3.69 -12.27 -15.12
N ARG A 214 -4.85 -12.49 -15.73
CA ARG A 214 -5.78 -13.54 -15.32
C ARG A 214 -5.15 -14.92 -15.40
N ARG A 215 -4.45 -15.23 -16.49
CA ARG A 215 -3.71 -16.50 -16.63
C ARG A 215 -2.69 -16.68 -15.53
N ARG A 216 -1.90 -15.65 -15.25
CA ARG A 216 -0.93 -15.67 -14.16
C ARG A 216 -1.59 -15.97 -12.81
N LEU A 217 -2.68 -15.30 -12.50
CA LEU A 217 -3.42 -15.49 -11.23
C LEU A 217 -4.03 -16.89 -11.13
N ALA A 218 -4.48 -17.49 -12.23
CA ALA A 218 -4.95 -18.87 -12.25
C ALA A 218 -3.82 -19.84 -11.90
N VAL A 219 -2.63 -19.68 -12.48
CA VAL A 219 -1.45 -20.50 -12.17
C VAL A 219 -1.02 -20.35 -10.71
N ILE A 220 -0.99 -19.13 -10.18
CA ILE A 220 -0.72 -18.90 -8.75
C ILE A 220 -1.77 -19.58 -7.87
N GLY A 221 -3.05 -19.52 -8.27
CA GLY A 221 -4.15 -20.21 -7.58
C GLY A 221 -3.96 -21.74 -7.54
N GLU A 222 -3.46 -22.33 -8.62
CA GLU A 222 -3.12 -23.75 -8.68
C GLU A 222 -1.95 -24.08 -7.73
N TRP A 223 -0.90 -23.27 -7.72
CA TRP A 223 0.22 -23.45 -6.78
C TRP A 223 -0.22 -23.38 -5.33
N ILE A 224 -1.05 -22.39 -4.96
CA ILE A 224 -1.61 -22.27 -3.61
C ILE A 224 -2.54 -23.47 -3.30
N GLY A 225 -3.30 -23.97 -4.28
CA GLY A 225 -4.22 -25.08 -4.12
C GLY A 225 -3.56 -26.44 -4.03
N GLY A 226 -2.44 -26.64 -4.71
CA GLY A 226 -1.65 -27.88 -4.73
C GLY A 226 -0.61 -28.01 -3.61
N ALA A 227 -0.27 -26.91 -2.95
CA ALA A 227 0.64 -26.92 -1.83
C ALA A 227 -0.02 -27.51 -0.57
N ASP A 228 0.76 -28.17 0.28
CA ASP A 228 0.29 -28.70 1.55
C ASP A 228 -0.38 -27.57 2.36
N ALA A 229 -1.59 -27.82 2.87
CA ALA A 229 -2.36 -26.83 3.63
C ALA A 229 -1.60 -26.22 4.82
N SER A 230 -0.57 -26.92 5.33
CA SER A 230 0.35 -26.42 6.34
C SER A 230 1.23 -25.25 5.86
N GLN A 231 1.51 -25.14 4.57
CA GLN A 231 2.36 -24.08 3.99
C GLN A 231 1.61 -22.75 3.82
N PHE A 232 0.29 -22.81 3.65
CA PHE A 232 -0.57 -21.64 3.42
C PHE A 232 -1.71 -21.50 4.47
N GLY A 233 -1.56 -22.18 5.60
CA GLY A 233 -2.50 -22.11 6.73
C GLY A 233 -2.49 -20.75 7.44
N PRO A 234 -3.39 -20.53 8.42
CA PRO A 234 -3.49 -19.25 9.11
C PRO A 234 -2.17 -18.89 9.80
N ILE A 235 -1.70 -17.67 9.58
CA ILE A 235 -0.46 -17.10 10.13
C ILE A 235 -0.70 -16.77 11.61
N ASN A 236 -0.86 -17.79 12.45
CA ASN A 236 -1.16 -17.63 13.87
C ASN A 236 -0.03 -18.11 14.77
N GLN A 237 1.22 -17.99 14.34
CA GLN A 237 2.37 -18.20 15.23
C GLN A 237 3.19 -16.92 15.28
N LEU A 238 2.69 -15.94 16.05
CA LEU A 238 3.57 -15.00 16.71
C LEU A 238 4.27 -15.83 17.79
N GLU A 239 5.50 -16.24 17.53
CA GLU A 239 6.40 -16.69 18.58
C GLU A 239 6.49 -15.56 19.61
N THR A 240 6.07 -15.87 20.84
CA THR A 240 6.22 -15.06 22.04
C THR A 240 7.68 -14.81 22.37
#